data_d5e53f262d4bf0b3ee5b6062deb88c88
#
_entry.id   d5e53f262d4bf0b3ee5b6062deb88c88
#
_cell.length_a   1.000
_cell.length_b   1.000
_cell.length_c   1.000
_cell.angle_alpha   90.00
_cell.angle_beta   90.00
_cell.angle_gamma   90.00
#
_symmetry.space_group_name_H-M   'P 1'
#
loop_
_entity.id
_entity.type
_entity.pdbx_description
1 polymer ?
#
loop_
_entity_poly.entity_id
_entity_poly.type
_entity_poly.pdbx_seq_one_letter_code
_entity_poly.pdbx_strand_id
1 'polypeptide(L)'
;MKKLMTLLTGGLLLAAVQLSAQTAAAKPVIMTTDGEEIRAALVELTQSGDFRYAESLKDGSPKLSIRKNRVRWAWIPKPEEITKADNLLKNKKYDEAATAFAATAKSFGPLGWEPYSKLRQAEALDASGKQSEAIKVLETLKDYANVSPRNEADLSAAYELLVKFYANIKAWDKGLELSKKLMYAGDAAAVSALFARGDILSARASETNSQDDRRDAFNDYAQISLLFPKSSRAAEATFRAYQTLTVLNDARAQIFADKLKKDYPKSDYAKQL
;
A
#
# COMPACT_ATOMS: atom_id res chain seq x y z
N MET A 1 60.10 14.54 -46.11
CA MET A 1 58.92 15.40 -46.32
C MET A 1 57.69 14.65 -45.79
N LYS A 2 57.28 14.93 -44.61
CA LYS A 2 56.11 14.28 -43.93
C LYS A 2 54.91 15.19 -44.09
N LYS A 3 53.83 14.71 -44.75
CA LYS A 3 52.54 15.39 -44.83
C LYS A 3 51.73 15.08 -43.58
N LEU A 4 51.40 16.11 -42.87
CA LEU A 4 50.50 16.08 -41.75
C LEU A 4 49.07 16.05 -42.26
N MET A 5 48.29 15.04 -41.87
CA MET A 5 46.91 14.90 -42.23
C MET A 5 46.06 15.26 -40.99
N THR A 6 45.45 16.43 -41.06
CA THR A 6 44.58 16.94 -39.99
C THR A 6 43.18 16.33 -40.10
N LEU A 7 42.80 15.49 -39.14
CA LEU A 7 41.43 14.97 -39.00
C LEU A 7 40.59 15.98 -38.24
N LEU A 8 39.60 16.58 -38.92
CA LEU A 8 38.50 17.33 -38.29
C LEU A 8 37.51 16.33 -37.74
N THR A 9 37.47 16.23 -36.42
CA THR A 9 36.36 15.57 -35.72
C THR A 9 35.24 16.58 -35.48
N GLY A 10 34.20 16.49 -36.31
CA GLY A 10 32.96 17.23 -36.11
C GLY A 10 32.19 16.62 -34.93
N GLY A 11 32.19 17.31 -33.81
CA GLY A 11 31.34 16.95 -32.64
C GLY A 11 29.91 17.32 -32.92
N LEU A 12 29.03 16.32 -33.09
CA LEU A 12 27.58 16.51 -33.03
C LEU A 12 27.21 16.73 -31.58
N LEU A 13 26.91 17.97 -31.22
CA LEU A 13 26.18 18.31 -29.97
C LEU A 13 24.73 17.84 -30.14
N LEU A 14 24.39 16.67 -29.60
CA LEU A 14 23.01 16.31 -29.32
C LEU A 14 22.54 17.15 -28.13
N ALA A 15 21.82 18.23 -28.41
CA ALA A 15 21.03 18.95 -27.42
C ALA A 15 19.90 18.01 -26.99
N ALA A 16 20.07 17.35 -25.84
CA ALA A 16 18.98 16.65 -25.15
C ALA A 16 17.99 17.72 -24.69
N VAL A 17 16.90 17.88 -25.46
CA VAL A 17 15.71 18.61 -25.02
C VAL A 17 15.11 17.78 -23.90
N GLN A 18 15.45 18.13 -22.65
CA GLN A 18 14.72 17.67 -21.48
C GLN A 18 13.33 18.28 -21.56
N LEU A 19 12.40 17.53 -22.14
CA LEU A 19 10.98 17.79 -22.00
C LEU A 19 10.65 17.50 -20.53
N SER A 20 10.78 18.50 -19.66
CA SER A 20 10.20 18.44 -18.33
C SER A 20 8.68 18.43 -18.55
N ALA A 21 8.11 17.22 -18.59
CA ALA A 21 6.68 17.05 -18.39
C ALA A 21 6.41 17.57 -16.97
N GLN A 22 6.03 18.84 -16.86
CA GLN A 22 5.31 19.34 -15.70
C GLN A 22 4.06 18.46 -15.61
N THR A 23 4.10 17.45 -14.76
CA THR A 23 2.90 16.71 -14.38
C THR A 23 1.97 17.75 -13.78
N ALA A 24 0.92 18.10 -14.55
CA ALA A 24 -0.10 19.03 -14.09
C ALA A 24 -0.54 18.56 -12.71
N ALA A 25 -0.40 19.43 -11.70
CA ALA A 25 -0.70 19.08 -10.31
C ALA A 25 -2.10 18.45 -10.27
N ALA A 26 -2.20 17.24 -9.69
CA ALA A 26 -3.45 16.51 -9.67
C ALA A 26 -4.53 17.37 -8.99
N LYS A 27 -5.65 17.61 -9.68
CA LYS A 27 -6.74 18.43 -9.14
C LYS A 27 -7.56 17.66 -8.11
N PRO A 28 -8.12 18.35 -7.10
CA PRO A 28 -9.15 17.80 -6.24
C PRO A 28 -10.31 17.18 -7.01
N VAL A 29 -10.86 16.09 -6.47
CA VAL A 29 -11.99 15.37 -7.10
C VAL A 29 -13.01 15.01 -6.02
N ILE A 30 -14.28 15.16 -6.34
CA ILE A 30 -15.42 14.64 -5.57
C ILE A 30 -16.16 13.66 -6.49
N MET A 31 -16.42 12.46 -5.99
CA MET A 31 -17.30 11.49 -6.62
C MET A 31 -18.62 11.47 -5.87
N THR A 32 -19.70 11.71 -6.53
CA THR A 32 -21.02 11.71 -5.93
C THR A 32 -21.59 10.29 -5.81
N THR A 33 -22.66 10.13 -5.04
CA THR A 33 -23.33 8.82 -4.86
C THR A 33 -24.07 8.38 -6.13
N ASP A 34 -24.44 9.30 -6.99
CA ASP A 34 -25.08 9.07 -8.31
C ASP A 34 -24.06 8.90 -9.46
N GLY A 35 -22.75 8.95 -9.15
CA GLY A 35 -21.67 8.62 -10.08
C GLY A 35 -21.11 9.82 -10.84
N GLU A 36 -21.50 11.05 -10.52
CA GLU A 36 -20.91 12.25 -11.10
C GLU A 36 -19.50 12.49 -10.54
N GLU A 37 -18.52 12.77 -11.42
CA GLU A 37 -17.17 13.17 -11.06
C GLU A 37 -17.02 14.69 -11.18
N ILE A 38 -16.86 15.38 -10.04
CA ILE A 38 -16.62 16.82 -9.97
C ILE A 38 -15.12 17.05 -9.80
N ARG A 39 -14.47 17.65 -10.81
CA ARG A 39 -13.07 18.09 -10.75
C ARG A 39 -13.02 19.57 -10.38
N ALA A 40 -12.47 19.84 -9.21
CA ALA A 40 -12.43 21.19 -8.64
C ALA A 40 -11.01 21.76 -8.59
N ALA A 41 -10.91 23.07 -8.46
CA ALA A 41 -9.66 23.76 -8.14
C ALA A 41 -9.42 23.81 -6.61
N LEU A 42 -10.51 23.74 -5.83
CA LEU A 42 -10.51 23.71 -4.37
C LEU A 42 -11.61 22.79 -3.87
N VAL A 43 -11.28 21.99 -2.87
CA VAL A 43 -12.26 21.23 -2.06
C VAL A 43 -11.89 21.40 -0.60
N GLU A 44 -12.86 21.76 0.23
CA GLU A 44 -12.71 21.96 1.67
C GLU A 44 -13.94 21.41 2.42
N LEU A 45 -13.78 21.10 3.69
CA LEU A 45 -14.88 20.69 4.55
C LEU A 45 -15.46 21.90 5.29
N THR A 46 -16.78 21.93 5.41
CA THR A 46 -17.47 22.87 6.29
C THR A 46 -17.47 22.36 7.73
N GLN A 47 -17.87 23.19 8.69
CA GLN A 47 -18.01 22.76 10.09
C GLN A 47 -19.04 21.64 10.28
N SER A 48 -20.07 21.57 9.40
CA SER A 48 -21.07 20.48 9.39
C SER A 48 -20.54 19.18 8.80
N GLY A 49 -19.32 19.17 8.21
CA GLY A 49 -18.75 18.04 7.50
C GLY A 49 -19.25 17.90 6.06
N ASP A 50 -20.00 18.88 5.54
CA ASP A 50 -20.35 18.95 4.14
C ASP A 50 -19.14 19.44 3.31
N PHE A 51 -19.17 19.20 2.00
CA PHE A 51 -18.07 19.59 1.13
C PHE A 51 -18.40 20.94 0.48
N ARG A 52 -17.40 21.82 0.43
CA ARG A 52 -17.44 23.06 -0.32
C ARG A 52 -16.36 22.98 -1.39
N TYR A 53 -16.70 23.34 -2.62
CA TYR A 53 -15.75 23.29 -3.72
C TYR A 53 -15.87 24.49 -4.63
N ALA A 54 -14.80 24.81 -5.36
CA ALA A 54 -14.76 25.81 -6.42
C ALA A 54 -14.09 25.21 -7.65
N GLU A 55 -14.66 25.43 -8.82
CA GLU A 55 -14.11 24.94 -10.10
C GLU A 55 -12.91 25.78 -10.58
N SER A 56 -12.82 27.01 -10.09
CA SER A 56 -11.74 27.94 -10.39
C SER A 56 -11.29 28.68 -9.13
N LEU A 57 -9.99 29.05 -9.07
CA LEU A 57 -9.42 29.89 -8.02
C LEU A 57 -9.42 31.39 -8.39
N LYS A 58 -10.07 31.79 -9.51
CA LYS A 58 -10.18 33.19 -9.89
C LYS A 58 -11.04 33.94 -8.87
N ASP A 59 -10.67 35.20 -8.60
CA ASP A 59 -11.45 36.06 -7.73
C ASP A 59 -12.90 36.16 -8.19
N GLY A 60 -13.83 36.02 -7.24
CA GLY A 60 -15.27 36.01 -7.51
C GLY A 60 -15.84 34.68 -7.99
N SER A 61 -15.01 33.63 -8.13
CA SER A 61 -15.54 32.30 -8.45
C SER A 61 -16.48 31.78 -7.36
N PRO A 62 -17.69 31.29 -7.72
CA PRO A 62 -18.63 30.81 -6.75
C PRO A 62 -18.09 29.55 -6.04
N LYS A 63 -18.26 29.49 -4.70
CA LYS A 63 -18.07 28.27 -3.96
C LYS A 63 -19.40 27.54 -3.87
N LEU A 64 -19.45 26.35 -4.43
CA LEU A 64 -20.60 25.47 -4.39
C LEU A 64 -20.52 24.54 -3.18
N SER A 65 -21.65 24.02 -2.72
CA SER A 65 -21.70 23.09 -1.57
C SER A 65 -22.44 21.82 -1.94
N ILE A 66 -21.92 20.68 -1.47
CA ILE A 66 -22.57 19.37 -1.58
C ILE A 66 -22.62 18.70 -0.24
N ARG A 67 -23.78 18.14 0.14
CA ARG A 67 -23.97 17.46 1.41
C ARG A 67 -23.14 16.18 1.45
N LYS A 68 -22.57 15.86 2.63
CA LYS A 68 -21.73 14.67 2.83
C LYS A 68 -22.41 13.35 2.42
N ASN A 69 -23.74 13.23 2.59
CA ASN A 69 -24.49 12.04 2.21
C ASN A 69 -24.67 11.86 0.69
N ARG A 70 -24.33 12.87 -0.11
CA ARG A 70 -24.30 12.83 -1.58
C ARG A 70 -22.88 12.59 -2.12
N VAL A 71 -21.88 12.49 -1.27
CA VAL A 71 -20.49 12.23 -1.66
C VAL A 71 -20.16 10.77 -1.36
N ARG A 72 -19.76 10.04 -2.39
CA ARG A 72 -19.26 8.67 -2.28
C ARG A 72 -17.83 8.65 -1.77
N TRP A 73 -16.98 9.51 -2.33
CA TRP A 73 -15.62 9.77 -1.88
C TRP A 73 -15.14 11.12 -2.40
N ALA A 74 -14.17 11.69 -1.72
CA ALA A 74 -13.46 12.87 -2.18
C ALA A 74 -11.95 12.66 -2.05
N TRP A 75 -11.19 13.40 -2.86
CA TRP A 75 -9.74 13.38 -2.78
C TRP A 75 -9.17 14.77 -3.10
N ILE A 76 -8.14 15.17 -2.37
CA ILE A 76 -7.36 16.38 -2.63
C ILE A 76 -5.86 16.03 -2.76
N PRO A 77 -5.05 16.85 -3.44
CA PRO A 77 -3.59 16.75 -3.38
C PRO A 77 -3.09 16.73 -1.94
N LYS A 78 -1.93 16.13 -1.72
CA LYS A 78 -1.35 15.93 -0.39
C LYS A 78 -1.23 17.24 0.39
N PRO A 79 -1.91 17.40 1.52
CA PRO A 79 -1.80 18.57 2.39
C PRO A 79 -0.39 18.73 2.97
N GLU A 80 0.01 19.96 3.24
CA GLU A 80 1.32 20.26 3.84
C GLU A 80 1.46 19.65 5.24
N GLU A 81 0.39 19.58 6.00
CA GLU A 81 0.34 18.97 7.33
C GLU A 81 0.72 17.49 7.31
N ILE A 82 0.30 16.75 6.28
CA ILE A 82 0.72 15.36 6.09
C ILE A 82 2.21 15.30 5.77
N THR A 83 2.73 16.21 4.94
CA THR A 83 4.16 16.28 4.65
C THR A 83 4.98 16.58 5.90
N LYS A 84 4.48 17.46 6.77
CA LYS A 84 5.12 17.75 8.08
C LYS A 84 5.12 16.51 8.98
N ALA A 85 4.01 15.76 9.03
CA ALA A 85 3.91 14.52 9.79
C ALA A 85 4.88 13.44 9.25
N ASP A 86 5.00 13.30 7.92
CA ASP A 86 5.98 12.40 7.30
C ASP A 86 7.42 12.73 7.69
N ASN A 87 7.75 14.04 7.75
CA ASN A 87 9.07 14.47 8.16
C ASN A 87 9.37 14.14 9.64
N LEU A 88 8.37 14.22 10.52
CA LEU A 88 8.52 13.77 11.91
C LEU A 88 8.83 12.27 11.97
N LEU A 89 8.09 11.44 11.22
CA LEU A 89 8.32 10.01 11.15
C LEU A 89 9.71 9.68 10.58
N LYS A 90 10.10 10.31 9.49
CA LYS A 90 11.43 10.18 8.87
C LYS A 90 12.56 10.53 9.83
N ASN A 91 12.35 11.54 10.67
CA ASN A 91 13.31 11.99 11.69
C ASN A 91 13.20 11.18 12.99
N LYS A 92 12.47 10.05 12.99
CA LYS A 92 12.27 9.14 14.13
C LYS A 92 11.64 9.80 15.36
N LYS A 93 10.92 10.91 15.17
CA LYS A 93 10.13 11.56 16.21
C LYS A 93 8.76 10.89 16.30
N TYR A 94 8.75 9.64 16.75
CA TYR A 94 7.60 8.74 16.59
C TYR A 94 6.34 9.22 17.31
N ASP A 95 6.43 9.68 18.55
CA ASP A 95 5.26 10.15 19.31
C ASP A 95 4.67 11.44 18.73
N GLU A 96 5.57 12.38 18.30
CA GLU A 96 5.13 13.58 17.59
C GLU A 96 4.48 13.24 16.26
N ALA A 97 5.04 12.28 15.50
CA ALA A 97 4.51 11.81 14.24
C ALA A 97 3.13 11.15 14.42
N ALA A 98 2.97 10.27 15.41
CA ALA A 98 1.70 9.61 15.70
C ALA A 98 0.60 10.63 16.02
N THR A 99 0.92 11.66 16.83
CA THR A 99 -0.01 12.74 17.15
C THR A 99 -0.37 13.57 15.92
N ALA A 100 0.63 13.92 15.08
CA ALA A 100 0.42 14.69 13.87
C ALA A 100 -0.44 13.91 12.85
N PHE A 101 -0.19 12.60 12.68
CA PHE A 101 -1.01 11.77 11.79
C PHE A 101 -2.44 11.57 12.32
N ALA A 102 -2.65 11.49 13.63
CA ALA A 102 -4.00 11.48 14.20
C ALA A 102 -4.77 12.78 13.86
N ALA A 103 -4.10 13.92 13.94
CA ALA A 103 -4.69 15.20 13.56
C ALA A 103 -5.01 15.27 12.05
N THR A 104 -4.10 14.79 11.17
CA THR A 104 -4.34 14.75 9.73
C THR A 104 -5.43 13.77 9.34
N ALA A 105 -5.55 12.61 10.00
CA ALA A 105 -6.65 11.67 9.80
C ALA A 105 -8.01 12.32 10.10
N LYS A 106 -8.08 13.12 11.15
CA LYS A 106 -9.31 13.86 11.52
C LYS A 106 -9.65 14.97 10.53
N SER A 107 -8.65 15.76 10.11
CA SER A 107 -8.87 16.97 9.29
C SER A 107 -9.05 16.64 7.80
N PHE A 108 -8.30 15.67 7.29
CA PHE A 108 -8.24 15.34 5.86
C PHE A 108 -8.77 13.93 5.53
N GLY A 109 -9.24 13.19 6.53
CA GLY A 109 -9.81 11.86 6.34
C GLY A 109 -10.93 11.84 5.32
N PRO A 110 -11.97 12.67 5.45
CA PRO A 110 -13.06 12.75 4.47
C PRO A 110 -12.61 13.20 3.08
N LEU A 111 -11.42 13.81 2.97
CA LEU A 111 -10.79 14.26 1.73
C LEU A 111 -9.80 13.22 1.16
N GLY A 112 -9.95 11.94 1.52
CA GLY A 112 -9.23 10.82 0.94
C GLY A 112 -7.93 10.43 1.65
N TRP A 113 -7.57 11.06 2.76
CA TRP A 113 -6.30 10.84 3.45
C TRP A 113 -6.39 10.03 4.76
N GLU A 114 -7.55 9.49 5.09
CA GLU A 114 -7.72 8.70 6.31
C GLU A 114 -6.89 7.41 6.32
N PRO A 115 -6.92 6.55 5.26
CA PRO A 115 -6.12 5.33 5.25
C PRO A 115 -4.63 5.61 5.36
N TYR A 116 -4.11 6.56 4.59
CA TYR A 116 -2.71 6.97 4.66
C TYR A 116 -2.32 7.44 6.06
N SER A 117 -3.08 8.38 6.62
CA SER A 117 -2.76 8.98 7.92
C SER A 117 -2.80 7.93 9.04
N LYS A 118 -3.81 7.04 9.05
CA LYS A 118 -3.91 5.96 10.05
C LYS A 118 -2.82 4.90 9.88
N LEU A 119 -2.46 4.55 8.65
CA LEU A 119 -1.33 3.67 8.38
C LEU A 119 -0.04 4.24 8.98
N ARG A 120 0.28 5.51 8.65
CA ARG A 120 1.49 6.18 9.16
C ARG A 120 1.46 6.40 10.67
N GLN A 121 0.28 6.68 11.24
CA GLN A 121 0.09 6.74 12.69
C GLN A 121 0.43 5.41 13.34
N ALA A 122 -0.06 4.30 12.79
CA ALA A 122 0.19 2.96 13.30
C ALA A 122 1.68 2.57 13.20
N GLU A 123 2.34 2.92 12.08
CA GLU A 123 3.79 2.72 11.92
C GLU A 123 4.58 3.51 12.98
N ALA A 124 4.20 4.74 13.25
CA ALA A 124 4.84 5.56 14.27
C ALA A 124 4.63 5.00 15.68
N LEU A 125 3.41 4.54 15.99
CA LEU A 125 3.08 3.90 17.27
C LEU A 125 3.85 2.59 17.46
N ASP A 126 3.94 1.74 16.43
CA ASP A 126 4.71 0.49 16.48
C ASP A 126 6.20 0.78 16.72
N ALA A 127 6.76 1.75 16.00
CA ALA A 127 8.15 2.17 16.15
C ALA A 127 8.47 2.77 17.54
N SER A 128 7.45 3.27 18.26
CA SER A 128 7.58 3.73 19.65
C SER A 128 7.22 2.65 20.69
N GLY A 129 7.01 1.39 20.25
CA GLY A 129 6.66 0.26 21.13
C GLY A 129 5.19 0.19 21.57
N LYS A 130 4.31 1.00 20.95
CA LYS A 130 2.88 1.09 21.30
C LYS A 130 2.01 0.27 20.34
N GLN A 131 2.39 -1.00 20.08
CA GLN A 131 1.70 -1.85 19.11
C GLN A 131 0.20 -2.02 19.41
N SER A 132 -0.18 -2.11 20.69
CA SER A 132 -1.61 -2.21 21.04
C SER A 132 -2.44 -0.99 20.64
N GLU A 133 -1.84 0.20 20.65
CA GLU A 133 -2.49 1.42 20.16
C GLU A 133 -2.53 1.44 18.64
N ALA A 134 -1.45 1.00 17.97
CA ALA A 134 -1.39 0.86 16.52
C ALA A 134 -2.51 -0.06 15.99
N ILE A 135 -2.75 -1.20 16.65
CA ILE A 135 -3.87 -2.11 16.32
C ILE A 135 -5.20 -1.38 16.41
N LYS A 136 -5.47 -0.67 17.50
CA LYS A 136 -6.73 0.07 17.67
C LYS A 136 -6.94 1.11 16.57
N VAL A 137 -5.89 1.82 16.18
CA VAL A 137 -5.96 2.80 15.07
C VAL A 137 -6.35 2.10 13.77
N LEU A 138 -5.68 1.01 13.40
CA LEU A 138 -5.96 0.30 12.15
C LEU A 138 -7.32 -0.42 12.16
N GLU A 139 -7.78 -0.90 13.33
CA GLU A 139 -9.10 -1.53 13.46
C GLU A 139 -10.25 -0.57 13.08
N THR A 140 -10.05 0.75 13.22
CA THR A 140 -11.05 1.74 12.79
C THR A 140 -11.23 1.81 11.27
N LEU A 141 -10.31 1.22 10.47
CA LEU A 141 -10.42 1.17 9.02
C LEU A 141 -11.20 -0.05 8.50
N LYS A 142 -11.58 -1.01 9.36
CA LYS A 142 -12.24 -2.26 8.93
C LYS A 142 -13.53 -2.05 8.15
N ASP A 143 -14.25 -0.97 8.45
CA ASP A 143 -15.51 -0.62 7.81
C ASP A 143 -15.39 0.70 7.02
N TYR A 144 -14.18 1.02 6.57
CA TYR A 144 -13.93 2.24 5.80
C TYR A 144 -14.66 2.20 4.46
N ALA A 145 -15.61 3.10 4.28
CA ALA A 145 -16.49 3.13 3.12
C ALA A 145 -16.06 4.14 2.03
N ASN A 146 -15.18 5.10 2.37
CA ASN A 146 -14.74 6.18 1.47
C ASN A 146 -13.57 5.73 0.57
N VAL A 147 -13.68 4.52 0.00
CA VAL A 147 -12.63 3.95 -0.84
C VAL A 147 -12.66 4.59 -2.22
N SER A 148 -11.52 5.09 -2.64
CA SER A 148 -11.26 5.63 -3.97
C SER A 148 -10.04 4.96 -4.59
N PRO A 149 -9.89 4.99 -5.93
CA PRO A 149 -8.68 4.46 -6.59
C PRO A 149 -7.37 5.12 -6.10
N ARG A 150 -7.48 6.25 -5.40
CA ARG A 150 -6.32 7.02 -4.92
C ARG A 150 -5.87 6.64 -3.49
N ASN A 151 -6.72 5.99 -2.70
CA ASN A 151 -6.42 5.57 -1.34
C ASN A 151 -6.52 4.06 -1.12
N GLU A 152 -6.84 3.30 -2.15
CA GLU A 152 -6.98 1.85 -2.09
C GLU A 152 -5.66 1.15 -1.70
N ALA A 153 -4.54 1.64 -2.24
CA ALA A 153 -3.22 1.09 -1.91
C ALA A 153 -2.85 1.32 -0.43
N ASP A 154 -3.16 2.50 0.11
CA ASP A 154 -2.91 2.82 1.52
C ASP A 154 -3.80 1.99 2.45
N LEU A 155 -5.06 1.77 2.05
CA LEU A 155 -5.99 0.93 2.81
C LEU A 155 -5.52 -0.54 2.82
N SER A 156 -5.07 -1.05 1.68
CA SER A 156 -4.50 -2.40 1.57
C SER A 156 -3.27 -2.55 2.46
N ALA A 157 -2.34 -1.59 2.42
CA ALA A 157 -1.15 -1.58 3.26
C ALA A 157 -1.49 -1.50 4.76
N ALA A 158 -2.52 -0.73 5.13
CA ALA A 158 -3.02 -0.67 6.51
C ALA A 158 -3.56 -2.02 6.98
N TYR A 159 -4.27 -2.73 6.13
CA TYR A 159 -4.78 -4.07 6.44
C TYR A 159 -3.65 -5.11 6.52
N GLU A 160 -2.66 -5.06 5.64
CA GLU A 160 -1.47 -5.92 5.73
C GLU A 160 -0.75 -5.74 7.07
N LEU A 161 -0.55 -4.50 7.48
CA LEU A 161 0.08 -4.19 8.76
C LEU A 161 -0.76 -4.70 9.93
N LEU A 162 -2.09 -4.54 9.88
CA LEU A 162 -2.99 -5.03 10.93
C LEU A 162 -2.97 -6.57 11.00
N VAL A 163 -2.93 -7.26 9.86
CA VAL A 163 -2.82 -8.73 9.81
C VAL A 163 -1.50 -9.18 10.46
N LYS A 164 -0.39 -8.50 10.15
CA LYS A 164 0.92 -8.76 10.78
C LYS A 164 0.86 -8.57 12.30
N PHE A 165 0.21 -7.51 12.78
CA PHE A 165 0.05 -7.29 14.22
C PHE A 165 -0.81 -8.37 14.88
N TYR A 166 -1.89 -8.81 14.23
CA TYR A 166 -2.70 -9.93 14.74
C TYR A 166 -1.88 -11.23 14.82
N ALA A 167 -1.01 -11.48 13.84
CA ALA A 167 -0.08 -12.62 13.90
C ALA A 167 0.86 -12.51 15.12
N ASN A 168 1.44 -11.33 15.36
CA ASN A 168 2.37 -11.10 16.46
C ASN A 168 1.72 -11.33 17.84
N ILE A 169 0.45 -10.94 18.01
CA ILE A 169 -0.29 -11.15 19.28
C ILE A 169 -1.10 -12.45 19.29
N LYS A 170 -0.89 -13.33 18.30
CA LYS A 170 -1.55 -14.64 18.16
C LYS A 170 -3.08 -14.56 18.04
N ALA A 171 -3.61 -13.44 17.57
CA ALA A 171 -5.02 -13.26 17.27
C ALA A 171 -5.35 -13.83 15.86
N TRP A 172 -5.05 -15.14 15.68
CA TRP A 172 -5.08 -15.82 14.37
C TRP A 172 -6.39 -15.65 13.64
N ASP A 173 -7.51 -15.86 14.31
CA ASP A 173 -8.84 -15.81 13.67
C ASP A 173 -9.16 -14.42 13.13
N LYS A 174 -8.80 -13.37 13.88
CA LYS A 174 -8.97 -11.98 13.41
C LYS A 174 -8.13 -11.69 12.16
N GLY A 175 -6.90 -12.17 12.13
CA GLY A 175 -6.01 -12.00 10.98
C GLY A 175 -6.50 -12.78 9.76
N LEU A 176 -6.98 -14.02 9.95
CA LEU A 176 -7.54 -14.85 8.89
C LEU A 176 -8.85 -14.27 8.32
N GLU A 177 -9.71 -13.72 9.18
CA GLU A 177 -10.94 -13.04 8.75
C GLU A 177 -10.63 -11.80 7.91
N LEU A 178 -9.70 -10.97 8.39
CA LEU A 178 -9.31 -9.74 7.67
C LEU A 178 -8.68 -10.05 6.31
N SER A 179 -7.83 -11.07 6.23
CA SER A 179 -7.21 -11.47 4.95
C SER A 179 -8.26 -11.96 3.93
N LYS A 180 -9.36 -12.59 4.37
CA LYS A 180 -10.47 -12.94 3.46
C LYS A 180 -11.11 -11.71 2.82
N LYS A 181 -11.30 -10.63 3.57
CA LYS A 181 -11.87 -9.37 3.01
C LYS A 181 -10.95 -8.77 1.93
N LEU A 182 -9.64 -8.83 2.13
CA LEU A 182 -8.65 -8.30 1.19
C LEU A 182 -8.60 -9.06 -0.16
N MET A 183 -8.89 -10.36 -0.17
CA MET A 183 -8.82 -11.18 -1.40
C MET A 183 -9.74 -10.70 -2.53
N TYR A 184 -10.74 -9.89 -2.22
CA TYR A 184 -11.72 -9.39 -3.20
C TYR A 184 -11.48 -7.94 -3.63
N ALA A 185 -10.42 -7.30 -3.16
CA ALA A 185 -10.13 -5.89 -3.41
C ALA A 185 -9.20 -5.62 -4.62
N GLY A 186 -9.03 -6.61 -5.50
CA GLY A 186 -8.16 -6.52 -6.69
C GLY A 186 -6.87 -7.35 -6.58
N ASP A 187 -6.14 -7.52 -7.69
CA ASP A 187 -5.00 -8.45 -7.79
C ASP A 187 -3.89 -8.15 -6.79
N ALA A 188 -3.52 -6.89 -6.60
CA ALA A 188 -2.48 -6.51 -5.65
C ALA A 188 -2.90 -6.83 -4.20
N ALA A 189 -4.15 -6.52 -3.84
CA ALA A 189 -4.72 -6.82 -2.54
C ALA A 189 -4.87 -8.34 -2.34
N ALA A 190 -5.23 -9.09 -3.38
CA ALA A 190 -5.31 -10.55 -3.34
C ALA A 190 -3.93 -11.18 -3.04
N VAL A 191 -2.86 -10.71 -3.69
CA VAL A 191 -1.48 -11.16 -3.41
C VAL A 191 -1.10 -10.89 -1.95
N SER A 192 -1.39 -9.69 -1.47
CA SER A 192 -1.12 -9.30 -0.08
C SER A 192 -1.91 -10.13 0.91
N ALA A 193 -3.18 -10.39 0.61
CA ALA A 193 -4.07 -11.21 1.44
C ALA A 193 -3.60 -12.67 1.53
N LEU A 194 -3.28 -13.28 0.39
CA LEU A 194 -2.76 -14.65 0.33
C LEU A 194 -1.44 -14.74 1.10
N PHE A 195 -0.53 -13.78 0.90
CA PHE A 195 0.75 -13.80 1.58
C PHE A 195 0.58 -13.68 3.10
N ALA A 196 -0.22 -12.73 3.56
CA ALA A 196 -0.51 -12.52 4.97
C ALA A 196 -1.22 -13.72 5.61
N ARG A 197 -2.16 -14.37 4.90
CA ARG A 197 -2.83 -15.58 5.35
C ARG A 197 -1.85 -16.74 5.48
N GLY A 198 -1.00 -16.94 4.48
CA GLY A 198 0.06 -17.95 4.52
C GLY A 198 1.02 -17.76 5.70
N ASP A 199 1.42 -16.52 6.00
CA ASP A 199 2.28 -16.21 7.15
C ASP A 199 1.60 -16.52 8.49
N ILE A 200 0.31 -16.17 8.65
CA ILE A 200 -0.48 -16.50 9.85
C ILE A 200 -0.57 -18.01 10.03
N LEU A 201 -0.94 -18.74 8.97
CA LEU A 201 -1.10 -20.19 9.01
C LEU A 201 0.24 -20.87 9.31
N SER A 202 1.34 -20.41 8.73
CA SER A 202 2.69 -20.90 9.02
C SER A 202 3.08 -20.67 10.47
N ALA A 203 2.81 -19.48 11.00
CA ALA A 203 3.10 -19.15 12.41
C ALA A 203 2.25 -20.01 13.36
N ARG A 204 0.94 -20.12 13.12
CA ARG A 204 0.04 -20.97 13.91
C ARG A 204 0.46 -22.43 13.84
N ALA A 205 0.79 -22.94 12.64
CA ALA A 205 1.26 -24.30 12.45
C ALA A 205 2.57 -24.62 13.21
N SER A 206 3.45 -23.63 13.34
CA SER A 206 4.70 -23.79 14.08
C SER A 206 4.46 -23.96 15.58
N GLU A 207 3.41 -23.38 16.12
CA GLU A 207 3.05 -23.49 17.53
C GLU A 207 2.18 -24.73 17.84
N THR A 208 1.22 -25.00 16.95
CA THR A 208 0.23 -26.08 17.17
C THR A 208 0.65 -27.41 16.56
N ASN A 209 1.74 -27.42 15.79
CA ASN A 209 2.18 -28.53 14.94
C ASN A 209 1.12 -29.01 13.92
N SER A 210 0.20 -28.12 13.50
CA SER A 210 -0.87 -28.42 12.58
C SER A 210 -0.33 -28.65 11.16
N GLN A 211 -0.56 -29.87 10.63
CA GLN A 211 -0.23 -30.21 9.24
C GLN A 211 -1.20 -29.56 8.26
N ASP A 212 -2.44 -29.35 8.66
CA ASP A 212 -3.46 -28.73 7.81
C ASP A 212 -3.15 -27.23 7.60
N ASP A 213 -2.77 -26.52 8.67
CA ASP A 213 -2.33 -25.13 8.54
C ASP A 213 -1.10 -25.00 7.63
N ARG A 214 -0.15 -25.96 7.70
CA ARG A 214 1.00 -25.96 6.79
C ARG A 214 0.58 -26.18 5.34
N ARG A 215 -0.37 -27.09 5.08
CA ARG A 215 -0.90 -27.30 3.73
C ARG A 215 -1.62 -26.07 3.18
N ASP A 216 -2.42 -25.44 4.03
CA ASP A 216 -3.14 -24.23 3.64
C ASP A 216 -2.19 -23.06 3.39
N ALA A 217 -1.15 -22.89 4.24
CA ALA A 217 -0.10 -21.90 4.01
C ALA A 217 0.63 -22.13 2.68
N PHE A 218 0.99 -23.40 2.40
CA PHE A 218 1.56 -23.77 1.10
C PHE A 218 0.63 -23.39 -0.06
N ASN A 219 -0.66 -23.68 0.03
CA ASN A 219 -1.63 -23.36 -1.01
C ASN A 219 -1.66 -21.86 -1.31
N ASP A 220 -1.61 -21.02 -0.28
CA ASP A 220 -1.59 -19.57 -0.42
C ASP A 220 -0.34 -19.07 -1.15
N TYR A 221 0.83 -19.50 -0.71
CA TYR A 221 2.08 -19.14 -1.35
C TYR A 221 2.18 -19.67 -2.79
N ALA A 222 1.71 -20.90 -3.02
CA ALA A 222 1.68 -21.50 -4.36
C ALA A 222 0.75 -20.72 -5.30
N GLN A 223 -0.41 -20.26 -4.84
CA GLN A 223 -1.30 -19.43 -5.65
C GLN A 223 -0.61 -18.14 -6.10
N ILE A 224 0.11 -17.46 -5.21
CA ILE A 224 0.88 -16.26 -5.60
C ILE A 224 1.94 -16.62 -6.65
N SER A 225 2.71 -17.66 -6.41
CA SER A 225 3.78 -18.12 -7.31
C SER A 225 3.28 -18.50 -8.71
N LEU A 226 2.08 -19.06 -8.81
CA LEU A 226 1.53 -19.60 -10.04
C LEU A 226 0.62 -18.61 -10.79
N LEU A 227 -0.23 -17.88 -10.05
CA LEU A 227 -1.23 -17.01 -10.65
C LEU A 227 -0.74 -15.56 -10.81
N PHE A 228 0.22 -15.14 -9.98
CA PHE A 228 0.76 -13.78 -9.98
C PHE A 228 2.30 -13.75 -10.14
N PRO A 229 2.86 -14.41 -11.17
CA PRO A 229 4.33 -14.58 -11.30
C PRO A 229 5.09 -13.27 -11.52
N LYS A 230 4.40 -12.19 -11.89
CA LYS A 230 4.97 -10.85 -12.07
C LYS A 230 4.85 -9.97 -10.82
N SER A 231 4.21 -10.44 -9.77
CA SER A 231 4.13 -9.72 -8.49
C SER A 231 5.52 -9.58 -7.87
N SER A 232 5.76 -8.47 -7.20
CA SER A 232 6.98 -8.26 -6.40
C SER A 232 7.16 -9.31 -5.29
N ARG A 233 6.08 -9.95 -4.86
CA ARG A 233 6.07 -11.02 -3.85
C ARG A 233 6.25 -12.42 -4.42
N ALA A 234 6.26 -12.60 -5.75
CA ALA A 234 6.23 -13.93 -6.38
C ALA A 234 7.47 -14.77 -6.04
N ALA A 235 8.67 -14.18 -6.05
CA ALA A 235 9.90 -14.88 -5.69
C ALA A 235 9.89 -15.33 -4.23
N GLU A 236 9.47 -14.44 -3.31
CA GLU A 236 9.33 -14.76 -1.88
C GLU A 236 8.29 -15.86 -1.66
N ALA A 237 7.12 -15.73 -2.27
CA ALA A 237 6.06 -16.73 -2.16
C ALA A 237 6.51 -18.11 -2.68
N THR A 238 7.26 -18.16 -3.81
CA THR A 238 7.83 -19.41 -4.32
C THR A 238 8.80 -20.04 -3.33
N PHE A 239 9.63 -19.22 -2.67
CA PHE A 239 10.54 -19.69 -1.62
C PHE A 239 9.79 -20.19 -0.37
N ARG A 240 8.76 -19.46 0.08
CA ARG A 240 7.90 -19.88 1.19
C ARG A 240 7.18 -21.21 0.90
N ALA A 241 6.68 -21.39 -0.34
CA ALA A 241 6.09 -22.64 -0.77
C ALA A 241 7.10 -23.79 -0.71
N TYR A 242 8.32 -23.59 -1.20
CA TYR A 242 9.43 -24.54 -1.08
C TYR A 242 9.71 -24.91 0.37
N GLN A 243 9.91 -23.92 1.25
CA GLN A 243 10.19 -24.15 2.67
C GLN A 243 9.07 -24.95 3.36
N THR A 244 7.82 -24.59 3.09
CA THR A 244 6.65 -25.25 3.68
C THR A 244 6.56 -26.72 3.25
N LEU A 245 6.78 -27.02 1.97
CA LEU A 245 6.80 -28.40 1.47
C LEU A 245 7.99 -29.20 2.02
N THR A 246 9.13 -28.56 2.21
CA THR A 246 10.31 -29.18 2.87
C THR A 246 9.99 -29.61 4.29
N VAL A 247 9.32 -28.76 5.07
CA VAL A 247 8.86 -29.11 6.43
C VAL A 247 7.82 -30.25 6.41
N LEU A 248 6.98 -30.30 5.37
CA LEU A 248 5.99 -31.36 5.16
C LEU A 248 6.62 -32.66 4.65
N ASN A 249 7.91 -32.67 4.34
CA ASN A 249 8.61 -33.80 3.71
C ASN A 249 7.97 -34.20 2.36
N ASP A 250 7.48 -33.23 1.59
CA ASP A 250 6.76 -33.41 0.33
C ASP A 250 7.72 -33.24 -0.87
N ALA A 251 7.76 -34.25 -1.74
CA ALA A 251 8.65 -34.27 -2.91
C ALA A 251 8.43 -33.07 -3.88
N ARG A 252 7.25 -32.45 -3.86
CA ARG A 252 6.96 -31.25 -4.65
C ARG A 252 7.82 -30.06 -4.29
N ALA A 253 8.51 -30.07 -3.14
CA ALA A 253 9.45 -29.01 -2.76
C ALA A 253 10.47 -28.74 -3.87
N GLN A 254 11.00 -29.80 -4.51
CA GLN A 254 11.98 -29.64 -5.59
C GLN A 254 11.43 -28.84 -6.78
N ILE A 255 10.13 -28.97 -7.10
CA ILE A 255 9.48 -28.23 -8.20
C ILE A 255 9.55 -26.72 -7.93
N PHE A 256 9.32 -26.30 -6.69
CA PHE A 256 9.37 -24.88 -6.31
C PHE A 256 10.80 -24.36 -6.21
N ALA A 257 11.76 -25.19 -5.80
CA ALA A 257 13.18 -24.85 -5.84
C ALA A 257 13.67 -24.61 -7.29
N ASP A 258 13.32 -25.51 -8.20
CA ASP A 258 13.68 -25.37 -9.63
C ASP A 258 12.99 -24.17 -10.27
N LYS A 259 11.71 -23.95 -9.96
CA LYS A 259 10.97 -22.76 -10.40
C LYS A 259 11.65 -21.47 -9.91
N LEU A 260 12.07 -21.42 -8.66
CA LEU A 260 12.73 -20.24 -8.08
C LEU A 260 14.05 -19.94 -8.80
N LYS A 261 14.88 -20.95 -9.05
CA LYS A 261 16.15 -20.82 -9.81
C LYS A 261 15.92 -20.39 -11.25
N LYS A 262 14.87 -20.92 -11.89
CA LYS A 262 14.57 -20.65 -13.30
C LYS A 262 13.94 -19.27 -13.50
N ASP A 263 12.89 -18.95 -12.74
CA ASP A 263 12.04 -17.80 -12.99
C ASP A 263 12.55 -16.53 -12.27
N TYR A 264 13.27 -16.71 -11.14
CA TYR A 264 13.76 -15.62 -10.29
C TYR A 264 15.25 -15.74 -9.93
N PRO A 265 16.16 -16.00 -10.90
CA PRO A 265 17.58 -16.34 -10.64
C PRO A 265 18.37 -15.22 -9.93
N LYS A 266 17.89 -13.98 -10.02
CA LYS A 266 18.54 -12.80 -9.41
C LYS A 266 17.97 -12.46 -8.02
N SER A 267 16.95 -13.17 -7.56
CA SER A 267 16.36 -12.91 -6.24
C SER A 267 17.26 -13.41 -5.11
N ASP A 268 17.22 -12.72 -3.97
CA ASP A 268 17.95 -13.17 -2.79
C ASP A 268 17.44 -14.52 -2.26
N TYR A 269 16.20 -14.86 -2.57
CA TYR A 269 15.61 -16.17 -2.24
C TYR A 269 16.21 -17.32 -3.04
N ALA A 270 16.52 -17.12 -4.33
CA ALA A 270 17.17 -18.15 -5.15
C ALA A 270 18.60 -18.46 -4.69
N LYS A 271 19.27 -17.49 -4.05
CA LYS A 271 20.63 -17.69 -3.49
C LYS A 271 20.65 -18.51 -2.19
N GLN A 272 19.48 -18.75 -1.60
CA GLN A 272 19.32 -19.50 -0.33
C GLN A 272 19.01 -20.99 -0.57
N LEU A 273 18.91 -21.43 -1.82
CA LEU A 273 18.76 -22.82 -2.24
C LEU A 273 20.11 -23.49 -2.49
#